data_20bebb069905b1bbf8758be698a8fc50
#
_entry.id   20bebb069905b1bbf8758be698a8fc50
#
_cell.length_a   1.000
_cell.length_b   1.000
_cell.length_c   1.000
_cell.angle_alpha   90.00
_cell.angle_beta   90.00
_cell.angle_gamma   90.00
#
_symmetry.space_group_name_H-M   'P 1'
#
loop_
_entity.id
_entity.type
_entity.pdbx_description
1 polymer ?
#
loop_
_entity_poly.entity_id
_entity_poly.type
_entity_poly.pdbx_seq_one_letter_code
_entity_poly.pdbx_strand_id
1 'polypeptide(L)'
;MNRREFLQSAGALTLAAAAVHTGPLCAADKPAVTAHHLPRWRGFNLLQKFTKRRGGNPPFAESDFVLLNEWGFDFVRLPLSYLCWTEPDDWLKLREEELKHLDDAVAHGGKHGVHVNLNLHRAPGYCVNPPKEPLDLWKDDKALDACAFHWAHLAKRYKGMPNERVSFDLLNEPGDFPEETYVRVVKRLVQAIRAEDPQRLIIADGLQWGGKPVLGLVDAGIAQSTRGYEPVQISHYKANWMPGSDTWPEPTWPLKLGENRVVNKETLAKNRIQPWKQLEQKGVGVHVGEWGAFNRTPHKVVLAWMSDCLALWKEAGWGWSLWNLHGGFGVLDSERADVAYEDFRGHKLDRQMLTLLQGG
;
A
#
# COMPACT_ATOMS: atom_id res chain seq x y z
N MET A 1 13.72 -90.33 -20.79
CA MET A 1 14.24 -88.98 -21.08
C MET A 1 14.19 -88.21 -19.80
N ASN A 2 15.34 -87.80 -19.34
CA ASN A 2 15.61 -87.40 -17.96
C ASN A 2 15.37 -85.90 -17.68
N ARG A 3 14.81 -85.60 -16.53
CA ARG A 3 14.53 -84.34 -15.91
C ARG A 3 15.72 -83.42 -15.65
N ARG A 4 16.84 -83.59 -16.34
CA ARG A 4 18.12 -82.92 -16.03
C ARG A 4 18.63 -81.91 -17.07
N GLU A 5 17.94 -81.73 -18.19
CA GLU A 5 18.40 -80.84 -19.28
C GLU A 5 17.61 -79.55 -19.45
N PHE A 6 16.79 -79.16 -18.45
CA PHE A 6 15.98 -77.95 -18.52
C PHE A 6 16.39 -76.81 -17.55
N LEU A 7 17.60 -76.85 -17.02
CA LEU A 7 18.07 -75.90 -16.04
C LEU A 7 19.46 -75.28 -16.38
N GLN A 8 19.72 -74.94 -17.64
CA GLN A 8 20.88 -74.11 -18.02
C GLN A 8 20.55 -73.10 -19.12
N SER A 9 19.73 -72.12 -18.82
CA SER A 9 19.69 -70.85 -19.54
C SER A 9 18.81 -69.82 -18.78
N ALA A 10 19.24 -69.54 -17.53
CA ALA A 10 18.77 -68.37 -16.82
C ALA A 10 19.83 -67.28 -17.00
N GLY A 11 19.65 -66.46 -18.05
CA GLY A 11 20.47 -65.30 -18.28
C GLY A 11 20.26 -64.26 -17.15
N ALA A 12 21.35 -63.80 -16.56
CA ALA A 12 21.38 -62.79 -15.56
C ALA A 12 20.93 -61.45 -16.16
N LEU A 13 19.68 -61.02 -15.88
CA LEU A 13 19.24 -59.67 -16.07
C LEU A 13 19.75 -58.83 -14.89
N THR A 14 20.85 -58.13 -15.10
CA THR A 14 21.29 -57.03 -14.21
C THR A 14 20.31 -55.86 -14.32
N LEU A 15 19.43 -55.69 -13.32
CA LEU A 15 18.67 -54.47 -13.12
C LEU A 15 19.63 -53.34 -12.70
N ALA A 16 20.00 -52.49 -13.65
CA ALA A 16 20.61 -51.20 -13.35
C ALA A 16 19.54 -50.31 -12.70
N ALA A 17 19.56 -50.19 -11.37
CA ALA A 17 18.79 -49.19 -10.65
C ALA A 17 19.35 -47.80 -11.01
N ALA A 18 18.71 -47.09 -11.92
CA ALA A 18 18.96 -45.68 -12.15
C ALA A 18 18.53 -44.91 -10.90
N ALA A 19 19.51 -44.52 -10.07
CA ALA A 19 19.26 -43.57 -8.99
C ALA A 19 18.90 -42.24 -9.60
N VAL A 20 17.58 -41.95 -9.61
CA VAL A 20 17.08 -40.62 -9.92
C VAL A 20 17.53 -39.71 -8.76
N HIS A 21 18.64 -39.00 -8.97
CA HIS A 21 18.99 -37.87 -8.09
C HIS A 21 17.93 -36.82 -8.24
N THR A 22 16.93 -36.80 -7.37
CA THR A 22 16.10 -35.63 -7.13
C THR A 22 16.98 -34.63 -6.38
N GLY A 23 17.74 -33.83 -7.15
CA GLY A 23 18.33 -32.61 -6.59
C GLY A 23 17.22 -31.77 -5.99
N PRO A 24 17.51 -30.98 -4.95
CA PRO A 24 16.49 -30.05 -4.42
C PRO A 24 15.99 -29.20 -5.59
N LEU A 25 14.66 -29.22 -5.82
CA LEU A 25 14.02 -28.26 -6.70
C LEU A 25 14.46 -26.87 -6.20
N CYS A 26 15.34 -26.21 -6.95
CA CYS A 26 15.63 -24.80 -6.73
C CYS A 26 14.27 -24.10 -6.73
N ALA A 27 13.86 -23.58 -5.57
CA ALA A 27 12.75 -22.64 -5.52
C ALA A 27 13.10 -21.57 -6.53
N ALA A 28 12.26 -21.40 -7.56
CA ALA A 28 12.49 -20.37 -8.57
C ALA A 28 12.66 -19.05 -7.81
N ASP A 29 13.82 -18.41 -7.98
CA ASP A 29 14.13 -17.16 -7.31
C ASP A 29 12.98 -16.19 -7.61
N LYS A 30 12.30 -15.72 -6.55
CA LYS A 30 11.26 -14.69 -6.72
C LYS A 30 11.92 -13.49 -7.38
N PRO A 31 11.30 -12.89 -8.40
CA PRO A 31 11.88 -11.72 -9.05
C PRO A 31 12.16 -10.63 -8.03
N ALA A 32 13.33 -9.99 -8.15
CA ALA A 32 13.75 -8.92 -7.25
C ALA A 32 12.71 -7.79 -7.23
N VAL A 33 12.42 -7.27 -6.04
CA VAL A 33 11.51 -6.16 -5.86
C VAL A 33 12.20 -4.86 -6.25
N THR A 34 11.69 -4.24 -7.30
CA THR A 34 12.23 -2.99 -7.86
C THR A 34 11.11 -1.99 -8.16
N ALA A 35 11.49 -0.75 -8.46
CA ALA A 35 10.55 0.28 -8.89
C ALA A 35 9.83 -0.05 -10.23
N HIS A 36 10.39 -0.96 -11.02
CA HIS A 36 9.82 -1.42 -12.29
C HIS A 36 8.92 -2.64 -12.12
N HIS A 37 9.13 -3.39 -11.04
CA HIS A 37 8.41 -4.62 -10.75
C HIS A 37 8.05 -4.69 -9.27
N LEU A 38 6.83 -4.24 -8.95
CA LEU A 38 6.26 -4.36 -7.61
C LEU A 38 5.52 -5.70 -7.49
N PRO A 39 5.71 -6.45 -6.40
CA PRO A 39 4.83 -7.56 -6.08
C PRO A 39 3.37 -7.09 -5.97
N ARG A 40 2.45 -7.99 -6.19
CA ARG A 40 1.04 -7.71 -5.95
C ARG A 40 0.74 -7.76 -4.44
N TRP A 41 1.37 -6.87 -3.68
CA TRP A 41 1.17 -6.72 -2.26
C TRP A 41 -0.25 -6.29 -1.91
N ARG A 42 -0.86 -6.94 -0.92
CA ARG A 42 -2.22 -6.65 -0.47
C ARG A 42 -2.26 -6.46 1.03
N GLY A 43 -2.94 -5.43 1.49
CA GLY A 43 -3.00 -5.16 2.91
C GLY A 43 -3.73 -3.89 3.31
N PHE A 44 -3.22 -3.22 4.33
CA PHE A 44 -3.94 -2.16 5.01
C PHE A 44 -3.04 -0.99 5.39
N ASN A 45 -3.67 0.18 5.55
CA ASN A 45 -3.06 1.31 6.21
C ASN A 45 -3.23 1.18 7.74
N LEU A 46 -2.14 1.38 8.51
CA LEU A 46 -2.13 1.40 9.97
C LEU A 46 -1.89 2.82 10.47
N LEU A 47 -2.84 3.38 11.23
CA LEU A 47 -2.95 4.82 11.48
C LEU A 47 -2.37 5.32 12.81
N GLN A 48 -1.57 4.51 13.53
CA GLN A 48 -1.08 4.84 14.87
C GLN A 48 -0.28 6.15 14.91
N LYS A 49 0.43 6.51 13.84
CA LYS A 49 1.22 7.75 13.73
C LYS A 49 0.75 8.69 12.60
N PHE A 50 -0.47 8.49 12.12
CA PHE A 50 -1.10 9.33 11.09
C PHE A 50 -1.16 10.82 11.47
N THR A 51 -1.49 11.11 12.72
CA THR A 51 -1.51 12.46 13.28
C THR A 51 -0.91 12.47 14.68
N LYS A 52 -0.22 13.56 15.06
CA LYS A 52 0.31 13.72 16.42
C LYS A 52 -0.83 13.82 17.43
N ARG A 53 -0.83 12.97 18.43
CA ARG A 53 -1.80 12.99 19.52
C ARG A 53 -1.24 13.69 20.74
N ARG A 54 -2.11 14.39 21.47
CA ARG A 54 -1.77 14.91 22.79
C ARG A 54 -1.52 13.72 23.74
N GLY A 55 -0.35 13.70 24.42
CA GLY A 55 0.04 12.58 25.27
C GLY A 55 0.81 11.45 24.56
N GLY A 56 1.15 11.63 23.28
CA GLY A 56 1.92 10.66 22.49
C GLY A 56 1.07 9.72 21.64
N ASN A 57 1.72 9.08 20.70
CA ASN A 57 1.08 8.10 19.80
C ASN A 57 1.44 6.68 20.28
N PRO A 58 0.51 5.73 20.21
CA PRO A 58 0.82 4.34 20.51
C PRO A 58 1.84 3.78 19.49
N PRO A 59 2.61 2.74 19.86
CA PRO A 59 3.37 1.94 18.92
C PRO A 59 2.44 1.20 17.96
N PHE A 60 2.99 0.67 16.87
CA PHE A 60 2.28 -0.27 16.00
C PHE A 60 2.19 -1.63 16.71
N ALA A 61 0.97 -2.16 16.82
CA ALA A 61 0.75 -3.41 17.54
C ALA A 61 1.22 -4.62 16.72
N GLU A 62 2.02 -5.50 17.30
CA GLU A 62 2.45 -6.75 16.64
C GLU A 62 1.26 -7.62 16.25
N SER A 63 0.19 -7.59 17.04
CA SER A 63 -1.06 -8.32 16.77
C SER A 63 -1.66 -8.00 15.40
N ASP A 64 -1.52 -6.76 14.91
CA ASP A 64 -2.01 -6.39 13.57
C ASP A 64 -1.24 -7.18 12.48
N PHE A 65 0.08 -7.30 12.61
CA PHE A 65 0.92 -8.06 11.67
C PHE A 65 0.63 -9.56 11.72
N VAL A 66 0.37 -10.11 12.91
CA VAL A 66 -0.09 -11.50 13.08
C VAL A 66 -1.39 -11.73 12.33
N LEU A 67 -2.39 -10.85 12.53
CA LEU A 67 -3.69 -10.94 11.85
C LEU A 67 -3.56 -10.86 10.33
N LEU A 68 -2.75 -9.93 9.82
CA LEU A 68 -2.54 -9.80 8.39
C LEU A 68 -1.97 -11.09 7.78
N ASN A 69 -0.93 -11.65 8.40
CA ASN A 69 -0.34 -12.91 7.95
C ASN A 69 -1.35 -14.07 7.99
N GLU A 70 -2.10 -14.23 9.10
CA GLU A 70 -3.14 -15.26 9.23
C GLU A 70 -4.24 -15.14 8.16
N TRP A 71 -4.56 -13.91 7.75
CA TRP A 71 -5.56 -13.63 6.73
C TRP A 71 -5.02 -13.69 5.29
N GLY A 72 -3.72 -13.91 5.13
CA GLY A 72 -3.05 -14.00 3.82
C GLY A 72 -2.76 -12.65 3.18
N PHE A 73 -2.60 -11.59 3.97
CA PHE A 73 -2.13 -10.29 3.54
C PHE A 73 -0.64 -10.12 3.85
N ASP A 74 0.05 -9.37 3.01
CA ASP A 74 1.51 -9.26 3.00
C ASP A 74 2.04 -7.82 2.96
N PHE A 75 1.17 -6.84 3.23
CA PHE A 75 1.53 -5.42 3.10
C PHE A 75 0.88 -4.55 4.17
N VAL A 76 1.66 -3.61 4.71
CA VAL A 76 1.14 -2.47 5.45
C VAL A 76 1.72 -1.17 4.92
N ARG A 77 0.89 -0.17 4.74
CA ARG A 77 1.30 1.22 4.58
C ARG A 77 1.16 1.91 5.92
N LEU A 78 2.18 2.64 6.34
CA LEU A 78 2.20 3.43 7.57
C LEU A 78 2.13 4.92 7.21
N PRO A 79 0.93 5.53 7.20
CA PRO A 79 0.81 6.97 7.07
C PRO A 79 1.37 7.64 8.33
N LEU A 80 2.40 8.47 8.16
CA LEU A 80 3.19 9.04 9.25
C LEU A 80 3.14 10.57 9.23
N SER A 81 2.96 11.16 10.38
CA SER A 81 3.21 12.58 10.60
C SER A 81 4.61 12.78 11.17
N TYR A 82 5.47 13.57 10.51
CA TYR A 82 6.80 13.89 11.02
C TYR A 82 6.76 14.51 12.43
N LEU A 83 5.68 15.18 12.78
CA LEU A 83 5.46 15.76 14.10
C LEU A 83 5.41 14.71 15.23
N CYS A 84 5.20 13.44 14.92
CA CYS A 84 5.21 12.38 15.93
C CYS A 84 6.61 12.14 16.52
N TRP A 85 7.67 12.38 15.75
CA TRP A 85 9.05 12.13 16.18
C TRP A 85 9.95 13.35 16.16
N THR A 86 9.40 14.56 16.05
CA THR A 86 10.16 15.80 16.19
C THR A 86 9.81 16.53 17.47
N GLU A 87 10.75 17.36 17.96
CA GLU A 87 10.43 18.32 19.00
C GLU A 87 9.42 19.36 18.48
N PRO A 88 8.57 19.91 19.35
CA PRO A 88 7.51 20.82 18.91
C PRO A 88 7.99 22.04 18.11
N ASP A 89 9.15 22.60 18.50
CA ASP A 89 9.67 23.83 17.95
C ASP A 89 10.91 23.64 17.04
N ASP A 90 11.30 22.38 16.80
CA ASP A 90 12.44 22.05 15.96
C ASP A 90 12.20 20.82 15.10
N TRP A 91 11.96 21.02 13.80
CA TRP A 91 11.68 19.95 12.85
C TRP A 91 12.87 19.02 12.58
N LEU A 92 14.07 19.45 12.93
CA LEU A 92 15.31 18.70 12.71
C LEU A 92 15.79 17.96 13.96
N LYS A 93 15.22 18.27 15.12
CA LYS A 93 15.53 17.58 16.37
C LYS A 93 14.63 16.37 16.56
N LEU A 94 15.21 15.19 16.37
CA LEU A 94 14.49 13.93 16.36
C LEU A 94 14.39 13.32 17.75
N ARG A 95 13.25 12.72 18.06
CA ARG A 95 12.99 11.95 19.27
C ARG A 95 13.15 10.47 18.94
N GLU A 96 14.25 9.90 19.38
CA GLU A 96 14.66 8.55 19.03
C GLU A 96 13.70 7.48 19.56
N GLU A 97 13.11 7.70 20.73
CA GLU A 97 12.10 6.83 21.32
C GLU A 97 10.85 6.67 20.45
N GLU A 98 10.48 7.70 19.70
CA GLU A 98 9.35 7.65 18.77
C GLU A 98 9.72 6.98 17.44
N LEU A 99 10.95 7.19 16.98
CA LEU A 99 11.46 6.50 15.78
C LEU A 99 11.61 4.99 16.00
N LYS A 100 11.88 4.58 17.24
CA LYS A 100 11.92 3.17 17.61
C LYS A 100 10.60 2.45 17.33
N HIS A 101 9.45 3.11 17.42
CA HIS A 101 8.16 2.51 17.05
C HIS A 101 8.08 2.15 15.54
N LEU A 102 8.83 2.86 14.68
CA LEU A 102 8.95 2.51 13.27
C LEU A 102 9.84 1.28 13.09
N ASP A 103 10.93 1.20 13.86
CA ASP A 103 11.82 0.01 13.86
C ASP A 103 11.06 -1.24 14.29
N ASP A 104 10.27 -1.11 15.36
CA ASP A 104 9.45 -2.21 15.87
C ASP A 104 8.43 -2.66 14.79
N ALA A 105 7.77 -1.71 14.10
CA ALA A 105 6.87 -2.04 12.99
C ALA A 105 7.58 -2.78 11.84
N VAL A 106 8.77 -2.31 11.45
CA VAL A 106 9.58 -2.97 10.41
C VAL A 106 10.06 -4.35 10.88
N ALA A 107 10.37 -4.51 12.16
CA ALA A 107 10.74 -5.81 12.75
C ALA A 107 9.54 -6.77 12.75
N HIS A 108 8.34 -6.30 13.17
CA HIS A 108 7.10 -7.08 13.11
C HIS A 108 6.79 -7.52 11.68
N GLY A 109 6.88 -6.59 10.70
CA GLY A 109 6.72 -6.93 9.28
C GLY A 109 7.66 -8.05 8.85
N GLY A 110 8.96 -7.94 9.18
CA GLY A 110 9.94 -8.98 8.86
C GLY A 110 9.68 -10.32 9.54
N LYS A 111 9.20 -10.32 10.79
CA LYS A 111 8.85 -11.52 11.56
C LYS A 111 7.64 -12.25 10.98
N HIS A 112 6.66 -11.51 10.49
CA HIS A 112 5.37 -12.05 10.03
C HIS A 112 5.22 -12.06 8.49
N GLY A 113 6.29 -11.79 7.73
CA GLY A 113 6.26 -11.83 6.26
C GLY A 113 5.40 -10.72 5.64
N VAL A 114 5.27 -9.58 6.32
CA VAL A 114 4.50 -8.41 5.88
C VAL A 114 5.45 -7.29 5.49
N HIS A 115 5.34 -6.80 4.25
CA HIS A 115 6.08 -5.65 3.76
C HIS A 115 5.62 -4.36 4.46
N VAL A 116 6.56 -3.50 4.85
CA VAL A 116 6.27 -2.22 5.49
C VAL A 116 6.60 -1.06 4.56
N ASN A 117 5.59 -0.28 4.19
CA ASN A 117 5.73 0.92 3.40
C ASN A 117 5.61 2.16 4.29
N LEU A 118 6.68 2.93 4.43
CA LEU A 118 6.71 4.16 5.21
C LEU A 118 6.29 5.33 4.33
N ASN A 119 5.23 6.05 4.74
CA ASN A 119 4.72 7.21 4.02
C ASN A 119 4.75 8.46 4.87
N LEU A 120 5.26 9.59 4.36
CA LEU A 120 5.06 10.89 4.98
C LEU A 120 3.67 11.43 4.58
N HIS A 121 2.68 11.12 5.40
CA HIS A 121 1.33 11.64 5.25
C HIS A 121 1.26 13.14 5.60
N ARG A 122 1.98 13.52 6.64
CA ARG A 122 2.32 14.91 6.96
C ARG A 122 3.82 15.08 6.90
N ALA A 123 4.30 15.85 5.95
CA ALA A 123 5.69 16.21 5.74
C ALA A 123 5.94 17.67 6.15
N PRO A 124 7.19 18.08 6.46
CA PRO A 124 7.52 19.48 6.60
C PRO A 124 7.05 20.30 5.41
N GLY A 125 6.18 21.27 5.64
CA GLY A 125 5.63 22.14 4.61
C GLY A 125 4.47 21.59 3.77
N TYR A 126 4.03 20.35 4.01
CA TYR A 126 2.88 19.81 3.28
C TYR A 126 2.06 18.79 4.08
N CYS A 127 0.75 18.96 4.03
CA CYS A 127 -0.21 17.92 4.38
C CYS A 127 -1.53 18.20 3.66
N VAL A 128 -2.16 17.16 3.13
CA VAL A 128 -3.50 17.25 2.55
C VAL A 128 -4.56 17.55 3.61
N ASN A 129 -4.34 17.10 4.84
CA ASN A 129 -5.23 17.30 5.96
C ASN A 129 -4.89 18.58 6.76
N PRO A 130 -5.89 19.30 7.31
CA PRO A 130 -5.64 20.39 8.25
C PRO A 130 -4.95 19.90 9.55
N PRO A 131 -4.31 20.81 10.30
CA PRO A 131 -4.04 22.18 9.97
C PRO A 131 -2.99 22.35 8.87
N LYS A 132 -2.98 23.48 8.16
CA LYS A 132 -1.95 23.80 7.17
C LYS A 132 -0.58 23.90 7.84
N GLU A 133 0.46 23.45 7.14
CA GLU A 133 1.85 23.61 7.58
C GLU A 133 2.30 25.08 7.57
N PRO A 134 3.23 25.48 8.48
CA PRO A 134 3.67 26.89 8.57
C PRO A 134 4.45 27.37 7.34
N LEU A 135 5.13 26.48 6.60
CA LEU A 135 5.81 26.74 5.34
C LEU A 135 5.17 25.95 4.19
N ASP A 136 5.53 26.28 2.98
CA ASP A 136 5.01 25.64 1.76
C ASP A 136 6.10 24.79 1.08
N LEU A 137 6.00 23.47 1.16
CA LEU A 137 6.97 22.53 0.57
C LEU A 137 7.23 22.79 -0.93
N TRP A 138 6.24 23.35 -1.61
CA TRP A 138 6.32 23.57 -3.07
C TRP A 138 7.10 24.82 -3.45
N LYS A 139 7.31 25.75 -2.48
CA LYS A 139 7.91 27.07 -2.68
C LYS A 139 9.10 27.36 -1.79
N ASP A 140 9.09 26.83 -0.54
CA ASP A 140 10.08 27.17 0.47
C ASP A 140 11.18 26.12 0.54
N ASP A 141 12.41 26.51 0.17
CA ASP A 141 13.56 25.60 0.22
C ASP A 141 13.82 25.08 1.64
N LYS A 142 13.54 25.88 2.68
CA LYS A 142 13.67 25.44 4.08
C LYS A 142 12.74 24.25 4.39
N ALA A 143 11.50 24.25 3.87
CA ALA A 143 10.58 23.12 4.03
C ALA A 143 11.04 21.91 3.25
N LEU A 144 11.51 22.12 2.02
CA LEU A 144 12.05 21.06 1.16
C LEU A 144 13.30 20.41 1.75
N ASP A 145 14.22 21.20 2.30
CA ASP A 145 15.43 20.69 2.96
C ASP A 145 15.09 19.93 4.24
N ALA A 146 14.14 20.41 5.05
CA ALA A 146 13.66 19.67 6.21
C ALA A 146 13.00 18.34 5.81
N CYS A 147 12.18 18.33 4.78
CA CYS A 147 11.58 17.09 4.27
C CYS A 147 12.66 16.11 3.75
N ALA A 148 13.65 16.62 3.01
CA ALA A 148 14.79 15.84 2.53
C ALA A 148 15.64 15.28 3.68
N PHE A 149 15.84 16.03 4.76
CA PHE A 149 16.52 15.58 5.97
C PHE A 149 15.80 14.37 6.60
N HIS A 150 14.48 14.40 6.75
CA HIS A 150 13.74 13.27 7.31
C HIS A 150 13.89 12.02 6.44
N TRP A 151 13.79 12.16 5.13
CA TRP A 151 13.96 11.03 4.21
C TRP A 151 15.39 10.49 4.20
N ALA A 152 16.41 11.36 4.25
CA ALA A 152 17.80 10.93 4.38
C ALA A 152 18.04 10.20 5.70
N HIS A 153 17.45 10.68 6.79
CA HIS A 153 17.55 10.03 8.12
C HIS A 153 16.92 8.61 8.07
N LEU A 154 15.70 8.46 7.52
CA LEU A 154 15.05 7.15 7.37
C LEU A 154 15.84 6.25 6.43
N ALA A 155 16.39 6.79 5.34
CA ALA A 155 17.22 6.02 4.41
C ALA A 155 18.50 5.49 5.08
N LYS A 156 19.18 6.30 5.86
CA LYS A 156 20.32 5.88 6.67
C LYS A 156 19.94 4.84 7.71
N ARG A 157 18.79 5.00 8.38
CA ARG A 157 18.29 4.09 9.42
C ARG A 157 18.00 2.69 8.89
N TYR A 158 17.44 2.58 7.69
CA TYR A 158 17.09 1.30 7.07
C TYR A 158 18.05 0.87 5.96
N LYS A 159 19.23 1.48 5.88
CA LYS A 159 20.25 1.15 4.88
C LYS A 159 20.59 -0.32 4.88
N GLY A 160 20.61 -0.92 3.68
CA GLY A 160 20.94 -2.34 3.49
C GLY A 160 19.79 -3.31 3.83
N MET A 161 18.64 -2.82 4.30
CA MET A 161 17.47 -3.66 4.46
C MET A 161 16.87 -3.99 3.08
N PRO A 162 16.52 -5.26 2.79
CA PRO A 162 15.96 -5.65 1.49
C PRO A 162 14.67 -4.88 1.14
N ASN A 163 14.48 -4.61 -0.15
CA ASN A 163 13.27 -3.94 -0.67
C ASN A 163 12.00 -4.79 -0.51
N GLU A 164 12.14 -6.08 -0.30
CA GLU A 164 11.05 -7.00 0.06
C GLU A 164 10.46 -6.70 1.44
N ARG A 165 11.23 -6.02 2.31
CA ARG A 165 10.85 -5.75 3.70
C ARG A 165 10.37 -4.33 3.93
N VAL A 166 11.02 -3.34 3.30
CA VAL A 166 10.69 -1.93 3.52
C VAL A 166 10.81 -1.10 2.24
N SER A 167 9.85 -0.22 2.02
CA SER A 167 9.85 0.79 0.95
C SER A 167 9.42 2.15 1.49
N PHE A 168 9.71 3.20 0.72
CA PHE A 168 9.37 4.59 1.07
C PHE A 168 8.36 5.14 0.09
N ASP A 169 7.31 5.78 0.61
CA ASP A 169 6.26 6.47 -0.12
C ASP A 169 6.32 7.96 0.26
N LEU A 170 6.81 8.78 -0.67
CA LEU A 170 7.41 10.07 -0.38
C LEU A 170 6.46 11.09 0.25
N LEU A 171 5.30 11.31 -0.35
CA LEU A 171 4.35 12.35 0.05
C LEU A 171 2.93 11.88 -0.22
N ASN A 172 2.05 12.06 0.77
CA ASN A 172 0.66 11.65 0.62
C ASN A 172 -0.15 12.62 -0.23
N GLU A 173 -0.77 12.10 -1.29
CA GLU A 173 -1.85 12.77 -2.02
C GLU A 173 -1.54 14.22 -2.46
N PRO A 174 -0.47 14.45 -3.24
CA PRO A 174 -0.23 15.78 -3.78
C PRO A 174 -1.45 16.26 -4.59
N GLY A 175 -1.88 17.49 -4.30
CA GLY A 175 -3.05 18.08 -4.93
C GLY A 175 -2.85 18.39 -6.41
N ASP A 176 -3.59 19.37 -6.91
CA ASP A 176 -3.47 19.85 -8.29
C ASP A 176 -2.38 20.91 -8.39
N PHE A 177 -1.13 20.45 -8.49
CA PHE A 177 0.04 21.29 -8.68
C PHE A 177 0.57 21.19 -10.11
N PRO A 178 1.31 22.23 -10.62
CA PRO A 178 2.08 22.10 -11.85
C PRO A 178 3.05 20.89 -11.75
N GLU A 179 3.05 20.04 -12.78
CA GLU A 179 3.82 18.79 -12.77
C GLU A 179 5.31 19.05 -12.54
N GLU A 180 5.88 20.10 -13.14
CA GLU A 180 7.28 20.50 -12.98
C GLU A 180 7.63 20.85 -11.53
N THR A 181 6.71 21.48 -10.78
CA THR A 181 6.89 21.79 -9.35
C THR A 181 6.96 20.52 -8.52
N TYR A 182 6.04 19.58 -8.76
CA TYR A 182 6.02 18.30 -8.08
C TYR A 182 7.27 17.47 -8.41
N VAL A 183 7.62 17.37 -9.68
CA VAL A 183 8.82 16.65 -10.16
C VAL A 183 10.09 17.19 -9.52
N ARG A 184 10.25 18.52 -9.38
CA ARG A 184 11.38 19.14 -8.69
C ARG A 184 11.50 18.66 -7.24
N VAL A 185 10.39 18.70 -6.51
CA VAL A 185 10.36 18.26 -5.11
C VAL A 185 10.69 16.77 -4.99
N VAL A 186 10.00 15.90 -5.75
CA VAL A 186 10.24 14.46 -5.73
C VAL A 186 11.70 14.13 -6.05
N LYS A 187 12.28 14.72 -7.10
CA LYS A 187 13.69 14.48 -7.47
C LYS A 187 14.65 14.88 -6.35
N ARG A 188 14.40 15.98 -5.63
CA ARG A 188 15.21 16.38 -4.47
C ARG A 188 15.14 15.36 -3.33
N LEU A 189 13.93 14.82 -3.03
CA LEU A 189 13.76 13.79 -2.01
C LEU A 189 14.41 12.47 -2.42
N VAL A 190 14.24 12.04 -3.66
CA VAL A 190 14.90 10.84 -4.23
C VAL A 190 16.41 10.97 -4.12
N GLN A 191 16.99 12.13 -4.47
CA GLN A 191 18.42 12.39 -4.35
C GLN A 191 18.90 12.24 -2.89
N ALA A 192 18.16 12.78 -1.91
CA ALA A 192 18.50 12.68 -0.50
C ALA A 192 18.49 11.22 -0.01
N ILE A 193 17.49 10.44 -0.41
CA ILE A 193 17.41 9.00 -0.07
C ILE A 193 18.56 8.23 -0.70
N ARG A 194 18.83 8.43 -1.99
CA ARG A 194 19.84 7.66 -2.72
C ARG A 194 21.28 8.01 -2.33
N ALA A 195 21.50 9.18 -1.75
CA ALA A 195 22.79 9.53 -1.15
C ALA A 195 23.13 8.62 0.05
N GLU A 196 22.13 8.17 0.79
CA GLU A 196 22.29 7.26 1.93
C GLU A 196 22.09 5.78 1.53
N ASP A 197 21.04 5.47 0.77
CA ASP A 197 20.67 4.12 0.36
C ASP A 197 20.35 4.08 -1.16
N PRO A 198 21.35 3.82 -2.01
CA PRO A 198 21.22 3.91 -3.47
C PRO A 198 20.18 2.97 -4.08
N GLN A 199 19.87 1.85 -3.42
CA GLN A 199 18.99 0.81 -3.96
C GLN A 199 17.58 0.82 -3.35
N ARG A 200 17.28 1.76 -2.44
CA ARG A 200 15.98 1.82 -1.78
C ARG A 200 14.82 1.88 -2.78
N LEU A 201 13.82 1.02 -2.59
CA LEU A 201 12.55 1.12 -3.29
C LEU A 201 11.80 2.38 -2.82
N ILE A 202 11.55 3.26 -3.76
CA ILE A 202 10.85 4.52 -3.55
C ILE A 202 9.57 4.51 -4.38
N ILE A 203 8.49 4.99 -3.79
CA ILE A 203 7.17 5.16 -4.41
C ILE A 203 6.80 6.65 -4.29
N ALA A 204 6.14 7.20 -5.29
CA ALA A 204 5.58 8.55 -5.22
C ALA A 204 4.10 8.52 -5.63
N ASP A 205 3.24 9.20 -4.89
CA ASP A 205 1.84 9.35 -5.28
C ASP A 205 1.71 10.14 -6.58
N GLY A 206 0.70 9.81 -7.37
CA GLY A 206 0.31 10.62 -8.51
C GLY A 206 -0.26 11.97 -8.09
N LEU A 207 -0.26 12.93 -9.01
CA LEU A 207 -0.93 14.22 -8.83
C LEU A 207 -2.46 14.08 -8.73
N GLN A 208 -3.14 15.17 -8.39
CA GLN A 208 -4.60 15.20 -8.20
C GLN A 208 -5.05 14.12 -7.22
N TRP A 209 -4.43 14.14 -6.02
CA TRP A 209 -4.71 13.18 -4.93
C TRP A 209 -4.54 11.72 -5.37
N GLY A 210 -3.45 11.42 -6.09
CA GLY A 210 -3.18 10.09 -6.64
C GLY A 210 -4.05 9.71 -7.83
N GLY A 211 -4.74 10.68 -8.43
CA GLY A 211 -5.63 10.46 -9.56
C GLY A 211 -4.93 10.43 -10.91
N LYS A 212 -3.80 11.13 -11.04
CA LYS A 212 -3.10 11.34 -12.32
C LYS A 212 -1.65 10.83 -12.22
N PRO A 213 -1.22 9.90 -13.10
CA PRO A 213 0.18 9.49 -13.17
C PRO A 213 1.08 10.65 -13.58
N VAL A 214 2.34 10.65 -13.12
CA VAL A 214 3.32 11.73 -13.32
C VAL A 214 4.38 11.28 -14.31
N LEU A 215 4.25 11.71 -15.55
CA LEU A 215 5.16 11.28 -16.62
C LEU A 215 6.57 11.85 -16.47
N GLY A 216 6.72 13.03 -15.88
CA GLY A 216 8.03 13.66 -15.60
C GLY A 216 8.89 12.89 -14.58
N LEU A 217 8.37 11.82 -13.96
CA LEU A 217 9.08 10.95 -13.02
C LEU A 217 9.50 9.59 -13.62
N VAL A 218 9.21 9.32 -14.88
CA VAL A 218 9.51 8.02 -15.51
C VAL A 218 10.99 7.63 -15.37
N ASP A 219 11.90 8.60 -15.58
CA ASP A 219 13.35 8.37 -15.51
C ASP A 219 13.93 8.52 -14.08
N ALA A 220 13.09 8.70 -13.06
CA ALA A 220 13.56 8.86 -11.69
C ALA A 220 13.92 7.53 -11.00
N GLY A 221 13.65 6.39 -11.63
CA GLY A 221 13.90 5.05 -11.08
C GLY A 221 13.05 4.77 -9.82
N ILE A 222 11.82 5.25 -9.79
CA ILE A 222 10.85 5.08 -8.69
C ILE A 222 9.54 4.49 -9.22
N ALA A 223 8.78 3.83 -8.36
CA ALA A 223 7.42 3.41 -8.64
C ALA A 223 6.43 4.56 -8.34
N GLN A 224 5.19 4.41 -8.78
CA GLN A 224 4.15 5.37 -8.46
C GLN A 224 2.93 4.71 -7.83
N SER A 225 2.21 5.49 -7.02
CA SER A 225 1.02 5.05 -6.31
C SER A 225 -0.22 5.82 -6.77
N THR A 226 -1.30 5.09 -7.01
CA THR A 226 -2.63 5.64 -7.30
C THR A 226 -3.55 5.55 -6.10
N ARG A 227 -4.75 6.10 -6.22
CA ARG A 227 -5.83 6.02 -5.23
C ARG A 227 -7.06 5.34 -5.82
N GLY A 228 -7.74 4.56 -4.98
CA GLY A 228 -8.92 3.79 -5.35
C GLY A 228 -10.21 4.32 -4.71
N TYR A 229 -10.38 5.65 -4.59
CA TYR A 229 -11.56 6.24 -3.96
C TYR A 229 -12.68 6.62 -4.93
N GLU A 230 -12.45 6.52 -6.24
CA GLU A 230 -13.47 6.89 -7.22
C GLU A 230 -14.56 5.80 -7.37
N PRO A 231 -15.83 6.22 -7.46
CA PRO A 231 -16.32 7.59 -7.36
C PRO A 231 -16.46 8.04 -5.91
N VAL A 232 -16.11 9.29 -5.62
CA VAL A 232 -16.13 9.83 -4.25
C VAL A 232 -17.50 9.80 -3.58
N GLN A 233 -18.58 9.77 -4.35
CA GLN A 233 -19.95 9.62 -3.83
C GLN A 233 -20.20 8.27 -3.18
N ILE A 234 -19.36 7.26 -3.48
CA ILE A 234 -19.38 5.96 -2.78
C ILE A 234 -18.36 5.96 -1.65
N SER A 235 -17.11 6.29 -1.94
CA SER A 235 -16.04 6.19 -0.95
C SER A 235 -16.18 7.18 0.22
N HIS A 236 -16.77 8.36 -0.03
CA HIS A 236 -16.90 9.47 0.94
C HIS A 236 -18.33 9.91 1.22
N TYR A 237 -19.31 9.05 0.98
CA TYR A 237 -20.71 9.37 1.29
C TYR A 237 -20.88 9.75 2.75
N LYS A 238 -21.44 10.97 2.99
CA LYS A 238 -21.62 11.55 4.34
C LYS A 238 -20.35 11.65 5.19
N ALA A 239 -19.17 11.70 4.55
CA ALA A 239 -17.92 11.97 5.24
C ALA A 239 -17.82 13.45 5.60
N ASN A 240 -17.77 13.77 6.88
CA ASN A 240 -17.85 15.16 7.39
C ASN A 240 -16.66 16.05 7.00
N TRP A 241 -15.56 15.46 6.53
CA TRP A 241 -14.41 16.19 5.98
C TRP A 241 -14.49 16.45 4.47
N MET A 242 -15.48 15.84 3.79
CA MET A 242 -15.70 16.02 2.35
C MET A 242 -16.82 17.05 2.14
N PRO A 243 -16.52 18.26 1.61
CA PRO A 243 -17.54 19.31 1.42
C PRO A 243 -18.72 18.83 0.57
N GLY A 244 -19.94 19.06 1.06
CA GLY A 244 -21.19 18.74 0.38
C GLY A 244 -21.60 17.26 0.39
N SER A 245 -20.80 16.38 0.98
CA SER A 245 -21.08 14.94 0.99
C SER A 245 -22.35 14.54 1.76
N ASP A 246 -22.81 15.38 2.67
CA ASP A 246 -24.05 15.23 3.46
C ASP A 246 -25.32 15.45 2.62
N THR A 247 -25.19 16.19 1.50
CA THR A 247 -26.29 16.48 0.57
C THR A 247 -26.38 15.48 -0.59
N TRP A 248 -25.42 14.58 -0.73
CA TRP A 248 -25.45 13.60 -1.81
C TRP A 248 -26.57 12.59 -1.61
N PRO A 249 -27.26 12.19 -2.69
CA PRO A 249 -28.23 11.09 -2.60
C PRO A 249 -27.53 9.79 -2.18
N GLU A 250 -28.31 8.90 -1.55
CA GLU A 250 -27.78 7.58 -1.20
C GLU A 250 -27.26 6.88 -2.45
N PRO A 251 -25.97 6.45 -2.43
CA PRO A 251 -25.37 5.89 -3.63
C PRO A 251 -25.89 4.48 -3.93
N THR A 252 -25.83 4.13 -5.20
CA THR A 252 -25.99 2.76 -5.70
C THR A 252 -24.73 2.31 -6.42
N TRP A 253 -24.56 1.02 -6.62
CA TRP A 253 -23.55 0.53 -7.57
C TRP A 253 -24.21 -0.35 -8.63
N PRO A 254 -24.07 -0.07 -9.94
CA PRO A 254 -23.43 1.10 -10.56
C PRO A 254 -24.00 2.43 -10.09
N LEU A 255 -23.15 3.49 -10.02
CA LEU A 255 -23.55 4.80 -9.56
C LEU A 255 -24.17 5.62 -10.70
N LYS A 256 -25.40 6.12 -10.49
CA LYS A 256 -26.06 7.03 -11.42
C LYS A 256 -25.84 8.48 -10.97
N LEU A 257 -25.29 9.31 -11.85
CA LEU A 257 -25.05 10.74 -11.65
C LEU A 257 -25.93 11.53 -12.63
N GLY A 258 -27.16 11.83 -12.23
CA GLY A 258 -28.18 12.42 -13.11
C GLY A 258 -28.72 11.40 -14.14
N GLU A 259 -29.36 11.92 -15.21
CA GLU A 259 -30.08 11.09 -16.17
C GLU A 259 -29.17 10.29 -17.11
N ASN A 260 -28.01 10.86 -17.50
CA ASN A 260 -27.20 10.35 -18.60
C ASN A 260 -25.78 9.89 -18.21
N ARG A 261 -25.40 9.95 -16.94
CA ARG A 261 -24.06 9.59 -16.49
C ARG A 261 -24.11 8.41 -15.50
N VAL A 262 -23.50 7.31 -15.91
CA VAL A 262 -23.31 6.12 -15.06
C VAL A 262 -21.83 5.90 -14.84
N VAL A 263 -21.43 5.69 -13.58
CA VAL A 263 -20.10 5.23 -13.21
C VAL A 263 -20.23 3.75 -12.82
N ASN A 264 -19.49 2.91 -13.53
CA ASN A 264 -19.50 1.47 -13.40
C ASN A 264 -18.07 0.92 -13.57
N LYS A 265 -17.89 -0.39 -13.60
CA LYS A 265 -16.60 -1.06 -13.76
C LYS A 265 -15.87 -0.60 -15.03
N GLU A 266 -16.55 -0.51 -16.16
CA GLU A 266 -15.97 -0.08 -17.45
C GLU A 266 -15.48 1.37 -17.37
N THR A 267 -16.24 2.23 -16.71
CA THR A 267 -15.85 3.63 -16.48
C THR A 267 -14.57 3.71 -15.61
N LEU A 268 -14.49 2.89 -14.55
CA LEU A 268 -13.29 2.79 -13.71
C LEU A 268 -12.09 2.25 -14.52
N ALA A 269 -12.29 1.21 -15.31
CA ALA A 269 -11.24 0.66 -16.18
C ALA A 269 -10.66 1.73 -17.10
N LYS A 270 -11.53 2.48 -17.78
CA LYS A 270 -11.12 3.55 -18.71
C LYS A 270 -10.40 4.70 -18.03
N ASN A 271 -10.94 5.17 -16.88
CA ASN A 271 -10.49 6.43 -16.30
C ASN A 271 -9.42 6.25 -15.21
N ARG A 272 -9.36 5.06 -14.58
CA ARG A 272 -8.49 4.83 -13.41
C ARG A 272 -7.45 3.72 -13.65
N ILE A 273 -7.66 2.84 -14.63
CA ILE A 273 -6.67 1.79 -14.95
C ILE A 273 -5.84 2.17 -16.18
N GLN A 274 -6.48 2.52 -17.30
CA GLN A 274 -5.78 2.77 -18.55
C GLN A 274 -4.67 3.83 -18.48
N PRO A 275 -4.83 5.01 -17.83
CA PRO A 275 -3.74 5.99 -17.72
C PRO A 275 -2.51 5.45 -16.98
N TRP A 276 -2.72 4.63 -15.96
CA TRP A 276 -1.66 4.02 -15.18
C TRP A 276 -1.00 2.83 -15.89
N LYS A 277 -1.74 2.08 -16.70
CA LYS A 277 -1.19 1.05 -17.59
C LYS A 277 -0.27 1.68 -18.65
N GLN A 278 -0.58 2.88 -19.13
CA GLN A 278 0.33 3.63 -20.02
C GLN A 278 1.63 4.04 -19.32
N LEU A 279 1.59 4.32 -18.01
CA LEU A 279 2.78 4.56 -17.20
C LEU A 279 3.62 3.28 -17.04
N GLU A 280 2.97 2.12 -16.76
CA GLU A 280 3.65 0.84 -16.64
C GLU A 280 4.37 0.43 -17.94
N GLN A 281 3.81 0.74 -19.12
CA GLN A 281 4.47 0.52 -20.40
C GLN A 281 5.80 1.28 -20.54
N LYS A 282 6.02 2.28 -19.70
CA LYS A 282 7.28 3.02 -19.59
C LYS A 282 8.23 2.45 -18.51
N GLY A 283 7.91 1.29 -17.95
CA GLY A 283 8.73 0.62 -16.94
C GLY A 283 8.56 1.15 -15.52
N VAL A 284 7.42 1.74 -15.17
CA VAL A 284 7.13 2.23 -13.82
C VAL A 284 6.11 1.32 -13.14
N GLY A 285 6.47 0.71 -12.00
CA GLY A 285 5.55 -0.10 -11.21
C GLY A 285 4.44 0.75 -10.57
N VAL A 286 3.24 0.17 -10.45
CA VAL A 286 2.05 0.85 -9.92
C VAL A 286 1.48 0.08 -8.72
N HIS A 287 1.11 0.81 -7.67
CA HIS A 287 0.41 0.28 -6.49
C HIS A 287 -0.80 1.16 -6.15
N VAL A 288 -1.84 0.58 -5.56
CA VAL A 288 -3.00 1.35 -5.04
C VAL A 288 -2.78 1.60 -3.55
N GLY A 289 -2.20 2.77 -3.22
CA GLY A 289 -1.76 3.10 -1.84
C GLY A 289 -2.88 3.29 -0.84
N GLU A 290 -4.05 3.77 -1.29
CA GLU A 290 -5.23 3.92 -0.46
C GLU A 290 -6.51 3.70 -1.26
N TRP A 291 -7.51 3.09 -0.60
CA TRP A 291 -8.86 2.90 -1.12
C TRP A 291 -9.82 2.47 -0.02
N GLY A 292 -11.10 2.39 -0.32
CA GLY A 292 -12.13 1.96 0.61
C GLY A 292 -13.31 2.92 0.64
N ALA A 293 -14.30 2.62 1.48
CA ALA A 293 -15.49 3.45 1.63
C ALA A 293 -15.82 3.70 3.11
N PHE A 294 -16.17 4.96 3.40
CA PHE A 294 -16.56 5.39 4.74
C PHE A 294 -17.81 4.65 5.23
N ASN A 295 -17.90 4.43 6.52
CA ASN A 295 -18.94 3.60 7.15
C ASN A 295 -20.39 4.12 7.02
N ARG A 296 -20.59 5.26 6.37
CA ARG A 296 -21.92 5.79 6.07
C ARG A 296 -22.47 5.33 4.72
N THR A 297 -21.63 4.79 3.86
CA THR A 297 -22.04 4.19 2.59
C THR A 297 -22.71 2.84 2.87
N PRO A 298 -23.90 2.55 2.29
CA PRO A 298 -24.56 1.26 2.51
C PRO A 298 -23.65 0.07 2.19
N HIS A 299 -23.57 -0.90 3.09
CA HIS A 299 -22.61 -2.00 3.03
C HIS A 299 -22.70 -2.81 1.72
N LYS A 300 -23.92 -3.12 1.28
CA LYS A 300 -24.15 -3.82 -0.02
C LYS A 300 -23.55 -3.08 -1.21
N VAL A 301 -23.60 -1.73 -1.19
CA VAL A 301 -23.01 -0.89 -2.25
C VAL A 301 -21.49 -0.94 -2.18
N VAL A 302 -20.96 -0.85 -0.96
CA VAL A 302 -19.50 -0.98 -0.72
C VAL A 302 -18.98 -2.30 -1.26
N LEU A 303 -19.59 -3.43 -0.88
CA LEU A 303 -19.12 -4.76 -1.31
C LEU A 303 -19.19 -4.93 -2.84
N ALA A 304 -20.26 -4.45 -3.48
CA ALA A 304 -20.41 -4.53 -4.93
C ALA A 304 -19.35 -3.69 -5.67
N TRP A 305 -19.12 -2.44 -5.21
CA TRP A 305 -18.11 -1.55 -5.75
C TRP A 305 -16.68 -2.09 -5.51
N MET A 306 -16.39 -2.55 -4.29
CA MET A 306 -15.09 -3.15 -3.94
C MET A 306 -14.79 -4.39 -4.80
N SER A 307 -15.80 -5.22 -5.08
CA SER A 307 -15.64 -6.40 -5.94
C SER A 307 -15.15 -6.02 -7.35
N ASP A 308 -15.71 -4.98 -7.94
CA ASP A 308 -15.27 -4.51 -9.27
C ASP A 308 -13.87 -3.86 -9.22
N CYS A 309 -13.56 -3.08 -8.18
CA CYS A 309 -12.23 -2.52 -7.97
C CYS A 309 -11.16 -3.62 -7.86
N LEU A 310 -11.39 -4.62 -7.00
CA LEU A 310 -10.49 -5.75 -6.80
C LEU A 310 -10.28 -6.56 -8.08
N ALA A 311 -11.35 -6.78 -8.86
CA ALA A 311 -11.27 -7.48 -10.15
C ALA A 311 -10.38 -6.70 -11.14
N LEU A 312 -10.54 -5.37 -11.22
CA LEU A 312 -9.72 -4.51 -12.09
C LEU A 312 -8.24 -4.50 -11.69
N TRP A 313 -7.94 -4.42 -10.40
CA TRP A 313 -6.54 -4.43 -9.94
C TRP A 313 -5.91 -5.81 -10.07
N LYS A 314 -6.67 -6.88 -9.87
CA LYS A 314 -6.21 -8.25 -10.11
C LYS A 314 -5.84 -8.45 -11.58
N GLU A 315 -6.69 -7.99 -12.50
CA GLU A 315 -6.44 -8.02 -13.94
C GLU A 315 -5.22 -7.14 -14.31
N ALA A 316 -5.07 -5.97 -13.68
CA ALA A 316 -3.92 -5.10 -13.88
C ALA A 316 -2.61 -5.65 -13.28
N GLY A 317 -2.67 -6.61 -12.36
CA GLY A 317 -1.52 -7.12 -11.62
C GLY A 317 -1.09 -6.23 -10.45
N TRP A 318 -1.93 -5.29 -10.01
CA TRP A 318 -1.59 -4.33 -8.97
C TRP A 318 -1.91 -4.82 -7.57
N GLY A 319 -1.00 -4.52 -6.64
CA GLY A 319 -1.25 -4.58 -5.21
C GLY A 319 -2.07 -3.39 -4.72
N TRP A 320 -2.56 -3.48 -3.47
CA TRP A 320 -3.39 -2.45 -2.88
C TRP A 320 -3.31 -2.43 -1.34
N SER A 321 -3.64 -1.29 -0.72
CA SER A 321 -3.80 -1.18 0.72
C SER A 321 -5.08 -0.44 1.10
N LEU A 322 -5.98 -1.14 1.81
CA LEU A 322 -7.25 -0.59 2.28
C LEU A 322 -7.01 0.52 3.31
N TRP A 323 -7.76 1.59 3.23
CA TRP A 323 -7.84 2.62 4.24
C TRP A 323 -9.05 2.37 5.15
N ASN A 324 -8.93 1.72 6.32
CA ASN A 324 -7.78 1.26 7.08
C ASN A 324 -8.00 -0.18 7.59
N LEU A 325 -7.17 -0.71 8.50
CA LEU A 325 -7.44 -1.99 9.18
C LEU A 325 -8.53 -1.82 10.24
N HIS A 326 -8.37 -0.83 11.14
CA HIS A 326 -9.30 -0.49 12.22
C HIS A 326 -9.97 0.86 11.96
N GLY A 327 -11.29 0.95 12.15
CA GLY A 327 -12.04 2.20 12.04
C GLY A 327 -12.89 2.33 10.78
N GLY A 328 -13.41 3.52 10.50
CA GLY A 328 -14.55 3.77 9.61
C GLY A 328 -14.49 3.25 8.17
N PHE A 329 -13.33 2.89 7.65
CA PHE A 329 -13.15 2.26 6.34
C PHE A 329 -12.74 0.78 6.47
N GLY A 330 -12.41 0.34 7.67
CA GLY A 330 -11.74 -0.92 7.93
C GLY A 330 -12.65 -2.13 8.01
N VAL A 331 -12.01 -3.28 8.14
CA VAL A 331 -12.66 -4.56 8.42
C VAL A 331 -12.90 -4.78 9.91
N LEU A 332 -12.15 -4.08 10.77
CA LEU A 332 -12.27 -4.11 12.22
C LEU A 332 -12.81 -2.79 12.75
N ASP A 333 -13.79 -2.88 13.65
CA ASP A 333 -14.35 -1.76 14.41
C ASP A 333 -14.82 -0.58 13.53
N SER A 334 -15.38 -0.88 12.36
CA SER A 334 -15.76 0.17 11.40
C SER A 334 -17.02 0.96 11.80
N GLU A 335 -17.79 0.47 12.79
CA GLU A 335 -19.04 1.11 13.26
C GLU A 335 -20.07 1.34 12.14
N ARG A 336 -20.05 0.51 11.11
CA ARG A 336 -21.03 0.55 10.03
C ARG A 336 -22.36 0.02 10.51
N ALA A 337 -23.44 0.78 10.38
CA ALA A 337 -24.72 0.51 11.01
C ALA A 337 -25.45 -0.72 10.41
N ASP A 338 -25.15 -1.09 9.17
CA ASP A 338 -25.81 -2.13 8.40
C ASP A 338 -24.95 -3.41 8.23
N VAL A 339 -23.99 -3.65 9.15
CA VAL A 339 -23.15 -4.85 9.18
C VAL A 339 -23.50 -5.71 10.39
N ALA A 340 -23.70 -7.00 10.17
CA ALA A 340 -23.73 -8.00 11.22
C ALA A 340 -22.30 -8.40 11.57
N TYR A 341 -21.75 -7.79 12.62
CA TYR A 341 -20.38 -8.04 13.05
C TYR A 341 -20.22 -9.38 13.75
N GLU A 342 -19.08 -10.00 13.56
CA GLU A 342 -18.56 -11.10 14.34
C GLU A 342 -17.69 -10.57 15.49
N ASP A 343 -17.86 -11.11 16.72
CA ASP A 343 -16.91 -10.86 17.80
C ASP A 343 -15.62 -11.64 17.55
N PHE A 344 -14.52 -10.94 17.32
CA PHE A 344 -13.26 -11.54 16.92
C PHE A 344 -12.08 -10.93 17.70
N ARG A 345 -11.54 -11.69 18.65
CA ARG A 345 -10.35 -11.29 19.45
C ARG A 345 -10.47 -9.89 20.10
N GLY A 346 -11.66 -9.54 20.55
CA GLY A 346 -11.93 -8.22 21.17
C GLY A 346 -12.32 -7.12 20.21
N HIS A 347 -12.43 -7.41 18.91
CA HIS A 347 -12.84 -6.50 17.84
C HIS A 347 -14.20 -6.89 17.24
N LYS A 348 -14.84 -5.95 16.59
CA LYS A 348 -16.03 -6.15 15.75
C LYS A 348 -15.59 -6.34 14.30
N LEU A 349 -15.62 -7.58 13.80
CA LEU A 349 -15.13 -7.94 12.47
C LEU A 349 -16.26 -7.92 11.43
N ASP A 350 -16.06 -7.20 10.33
CA ASP A 350 -16.85 -7.34 9.10
C ASP A 350 -16.33 -8.53 8.29
N ARG A 351 -16.94 -9.71 8.53
CA ARG A 351 -16.54 -10.96 7.88
C ARG A 351 -16.79 -10.95 6.38
N GLN A 352 -17.83 -10.28 5.92
CA GLN A 352 -18.15 -10.23 4.48
C GLN A 352 -17.10 -9.42 3.73
N MET A 353 -16.72 -8.25 4.25
CA MET A 353 -15.65 -7.44 3.66
C MET A 353 -14.31 -8.18 3.70
N LEU A 354 -13.94 -8.81 4.81
CA LEU A 354 -12.71 -9.59 4.92
C LEU A 354 -12.65 -10.70 3.87
N THR A 355 -13.72 -11.48 3.73
CA THR A 355 -13.79 -12.57 2.74
C THR A 355 -13.63 -12.04 1.31
N LEU A 356 -14.25 -10.90 1.00
CA LEU A 356 -14.11 -10.26 -0.30
C LEU A 356 -12.65 -9.85 -0.57
N LEU A 357 -11.99 -9.23 0.41
CA LEU A 357 -10.60 -8.79 0.30
C LEU A 357 -9.63 -9.96 0.13
N GLN A 358 -9.87 -11.09 0.79
CA GLN A 358 -9.06 -12.32 0.64
C GLN A 358 -9.13 -12.92 -0.76
N GLY A 359 -10.30 -12.84 -1.43
CA GLY A 359 -10.50 -13.29 -2.81
C GLY A 359 -9.93 -12.36 -3.89
N GLY A 360 -9.66 -11.13 -3.52
CA GLY A 360 -9.25 -10.03 -4.40
C GLY A 360 -7.81 -10.07 -4.90
#